data_bf29de997b5861173fc1b0caa913a089
#
_entry.id   bf29de997b5861173fc1b0caa913a089
#
_cell.length_a   1.000
_cell.length_b   1.000
_cell.length_c   1.000
_cell.angle_alpha   90.00
_cell.angle_beta   90.00
_cell.angle_gamma   90.00
#
_symmetry.space_group_name_H-M   'P 1'
#
loop_
_entity.id
_entity.type
_entity.pdbx_description
1 polymer ?
#
loop_
_entity_poly.entity_id
_entity_poly.type
_entity_poly.pdbx_seq_one_letter_code
_entity_poly.pdbx_strand_id
1 'polypeptide(L)'
;MIEAMKKDGKTLVFLKPCDTYSFNQLIKEHRVDREKAYIIGVGCKGKLNIEAIKAMGIKGILSVEGASMDSDCEKLTVKTLYGDKEISYNDAMLERCHVCKGKEHQISDEVMLDSRDTKDAERFAEIEKIEAMSPMEKFEFFKKELSKCIRCNACRNVCPACSCRKCVFDSNKFDEATKANVDSFEEKMFHIIRAFHVAGRCTDCGECSRVCPQGIPLHLFNRKFIKDIDTFYGEFQAGEDSETKGPLTAFTFDDVEPSIVTERG
;
A
#
# COMPACT_ATOMS: atom_id res chain seq x y z
N MET A 1 -1.00 -16.78 0.83
CA MET A 1 -1.98 -16.79 1.94
C MET A 1 -3.33 -17.36 1.51
N ILE A 2 -4.09 -16.73 0.61
CA ILE A 2 -5.42 -17.23 0.17
C ILE A 2 -5.38 -18.70 -0.27
N GLU A 3 -4.40 -19.10 -1.06
CA GLU A 3 -4.25 -20.49 -1.50
C GLU A 3 -3.86 -21.46 -0.36
N ALA A 4 -3.09 -20.99 0.62
CA ALA A 4 -2.71 -21.82 1.77
C ALA A 4 -3.93 -22.16 2.64
N MET A 5 -4.86 -21.20 2.79
CA MET A 5 -6.08 -21.36 3.60
C MET A 5 -7.18 -22.21 2.93
N LYS A 6 -7.00 -22.63 1.67
CA LYS A 6 -7.87 -23.61 1.02
C LYS A 6 -7.58 -25.05 1.45
N LYS A 7 -6.44 -25.28 2.09
CA LYS A 7 -6.03 -26.59 2.61
C LYS A 7 -6.76 -26.89 3.92
N ASP A 8 -6.79 -28.16 4.29
CA ASP A 8 -7.34 -28.59 5.58
C ASP A 8 -6.42 -28.12 6.72
N GLY A 9 -7.06 -27.79 7.86
CA GLY A 9 -6.39 -27.34 9.07
C GLY A 9 -6.26 -25.80 9.14
N LYS A 10 -5.63 -25.32 10.22
CA LYS A 10 -5.34 -23.89 10.44
C LYS A 10 -4.00 -23.51 9.83
N THR A 11 -3.95 -22.35 9.20
CA THR A 11 -2.73 -21.76 8.66
C THR A 11 -2.15 -20.80 9.69
N LEU A 12 -0.90 -21.04 10.10
CA LEU A 12 -0.14 -20.09 10.92
C LEU A 12 0.32 -18.91 10.06
N VAL A 13 0.02 -17.69 10.52
CA VAL A 13 0.31 -16.46 9.78
C VAL A 13 1.00 -15.46 10.70
N PHE A 14 2.13 -14.90 10.25
CA PHE A 14 2.85 -13.84 10.95
C PHE A 14 2.54 -12.50 10.29
N LEU A 15 1.98 -11.55 11.03
CA LEU A 15 1.53 -10.26 10.51
C LEU A 15 2.14 -9.09 11.28
N LYS A 16 2.68 -8.13 10.56
CA LYS A 16 2.99 -6.81 11.13
C LYS A 16 1.70 -6.00 11.32
N PRO A 17 1.70 -4.93 12.15
CA PRO A 17 0.52 -4.10 12.33
C PRO A 17 -0.17 -3.68 11.02
N CYS A 18 0.58 -3.16 10.05
CA CYS A 18 0.02 -2.75 8.77
C CYS A 18 -0.54 -3.91 7.91
N ASP A 19 -0.05 -5.15 8.11
CA ASP A 19 -0.56 -6.32 7.40
C ASP A 19 -1.91 -6.79 7.99
N THR A 20 -2.19 -6.51 9.27
CA THR A 20 -3.45 -6.86 9.91
C THR A 20 -4.65 -6.14 9.31
N TYR A 21 -4.50 -4.88 8.91
CA TYR A 21 -5.52 -4.17 8.13
C TYR A 21 -5.83 -4.88 6.80
N SER A 22 -4.78 -5.34 6.12
CA SER A 22 -4.94 -6.08 4.87
C SER A 22 -5.63 -7.43 5.09
N PHE A 23 -5.37 -8.08 6.21
CA PHE A 23 -6.00 -9.34 6.57
C PHE A 23 -7.49 -9.14 6.87
N ASN A 24 -7.86 -8.13 7.68
CA ASN A 24 -9.25 -7.77 7.94
C ASN A 24 -10.01 -7.43 6.64
N GLN A 25 -9.37 -6.69 5.73
CA GLN A 25 -9.98 -6.38 4.44
C GLN A 25 -10.26 -7.66 3.61
N LEU A 26 -9.39 -8.65 3.67
CA LEU A 26 -9.61 -9.95 3.00
C LEU A 26 -10.72 -10.77 3.66
N ILE A 27 -10.88 -10.69 4.99
CA ILE A 27 -12.02 -11.30 5.70
C ILE A 27 -13.32 -10.63 5.23
N LYS A 28 -13.38 -9.31 5.27
CA LYS A 28 -14.52 -8.48 4.82
C LYS A 28 -14.96 -8.82 3.40
N GLU A 29 -14.02 -9.12 2.52
CA GLU A 29 -14.27 -9.50 1.13
C GLU A 29 -14.52 -11.00 0.95
N HIS A 30 -14.67 -11.77 2.03
CA HIS A 30 -14.87 -13.22 2.01
C HIS A 30 -13.79 -13.98 1.21
N ARG A 31 -12.55 -13.48 1.25
CA ARG A 31 -11.38 -14.11 0.60
C ARG A 31 -10.60 -15.02 1.53
N VAL A 32 -10.74 -14.78 2.81
CA VAL A 32 -10.08 -15.49 3.89
C VAL A 32 -11.10 -15.78 4.97
N ASP A 33 -11.06 -16.99 5.49
CA ASP A 33 -11.83 -17.39 6.65
C ASP A 33 -10.98 -17.21 7.91
N ARG A 34 -11.47 -16.42 8.87
CA ARG A 34 -10.76 -16.14 10.13
C ARG A 34 -10.50 -17.40 10.93
N GLU A 35 -11.43 -18.34 10.94
CA GLU A 35 -11.34 -19.58 11.69
C GLU A 35 -10.21 -20.51 11.20
N LYS A 36 -9.81 -20.33 9.95
CA LYS A 36 -8.70 -21.08 9.33
C LYS A 36 -7.32 -20.44 9.54
N ALA A 37 -7.25 -19.36 10.29
CA ALA A 37 -5.98 -18.69 10.59
C ALA A 37 -5.66 -18.78 12.08
N TYR A 38 -4.37 -18.94 12.39
CA TYR A 38 -3.78 -18.62 13.68
C TYR A 38 -2.77 -17.49 13.44
N ILE A 39 -3.03 -16.32 14.01
CA ILE A 39 -2.32 -15.10 13.69
C ILE A 39 -1.39 -14.72 14.82
N ILE A 40 -0.10 -14.68 14.52
CA ILE A 40 0.92 -14.11 15.40
C ILE A 40 1.24 -12.71 14.91
N GLY A 41 0.89 -11.71 15.72
CA GLY A 41 1.28 -10.32 15.53
C GLY A 41 2.78 -10.17 15.80
N VAL A 42 3.50 -9.58 14.84
CA VAL A 42 4.94 -9.31 14.98
C VAL A 42 5.14 -7.81 15.03
N GLY A 43 5.81 -7.32 16.07
CA GLY A 43 6.16 -5.91 16.20
C GLY A 43 6.92 -5.38 14.99
N CYS A 44 6.84 -4.09 14.73
CA CYS A 44 7.47 -3.49 13.56
C CYS A 44 8.07 -2.11 13.86
N LYS A 45 9.34 -1.96 13.56
CA LYS A 45 10.09 -0.68 13.65
C LYS A 45 10.17 0.08 12.32
N GLY A 46 9.54 -0.43 11.27
CA GLY A 46 9.66 0.06 9.90
C GLY A 46 10.43 -0.92 9.04
N LYS A 47 10.39 -0.73 7.72
CA LYS A 47 11.11 -1.55 6.74
C LYS A 47 12.18 -0.74 6.06
N LEU A 48 13.34 -1.35 5.84
CA LEU A 48 14.44 -0.73 5.12
C LEU A 48 14.16 -0.66 3.61
N ASN A 49 14.62 0.42 3.01
CA ASN A 49 14.57 0.68 1.58
C ASN A 49 15.96 0.56 0.98
N ILE A 50 16.23 -0.55 0.31
CA ILE A 50 17.54 -0.79 -0.31
C ILE A 50 17.85 0.22 -1.42
N GLU A 51 16.84 0.74 -2.10
CA GLU A 51 17.03 1.74 -3.14
C GLU A 51 17.41 3.11 -2.55
N ALA A 52 16.87 3.47 -1.37
CA ALA A 52 17.32 4.66 -0.64
C ALA A 52 18.79 4.52 -0.23
N ILE A 53 19.20 3.35 0.27
CA ILE A 53 20.60 3.07 0.63
C ILE A 53 21.51 3.19 -0.61
N LYS A 54 21.09 2.66 -1.75
CA LYS A 54 21.83 2.82 -3.02
C LYS A 54 21.91 4.28 -3.47
N ALA A 55 20.82 5.05 -3.28
CA ALA A 55 20.77 6.47 -3.64
C ALA A 55 21.76 7.33 -2.81
N MET A 56 22.15 6.87 -1.62
CA MET A 56 23.23 7.48 -0.82
C MET A 56 24.63 7.22 -1.43
N GLY A 57 24.72 6.61 -2.60
CA GLY A 57 25.98 6.29 -3.28
C GLY A 57 26.66 5.02 -2.77
N ILE A 58 25.98 4.21 -1.95
CA ILE A 58 26.51 2.95 -1.41
C ILE A 58 26.35 1.84 -2.45
N LYS A 59 27.50 1.29 -2.87
CA LYS A 59 27.58 0.25 -3.89
C LYS A 59 28.10 -1.07 -3.30
N GLY A 60 27.81 -2.19 -3.97
CA GLY A 60 28.32 -3.50 -3.57
C GLY A 60 27.78 -3.97 -2.22
N ILE A 61 26.53 -3.68 -1.90
CA ILE A 61 25.88 -4.02 -0.63
C ILE A 61 25.81 -5.54 -0.49
N LEU A 62 26.36 -6.07 0.60
CA LEU A 62 26.35 -7.48 0.96
C LEU A 62 25.29 -7.79 2.02
N SER A 63 25.27 -6.99 3.10
CA SER A 63 24.29 -7.10 4.18
C SER A 63 24.04 -5.76 4.85
N VAL A 64 22.95 -5.68 5.59
CA VAL A 64 22.63 -4.54 6.48
C VAL A 64 22.44 -5.11 7.87
N GLU A 65 23.22 -4.64 8.82
CA GLU A 65 23.23 -5.07 10.22
C GLU A 65 22.77 -3.95 11.15
N GLY A 66 22.34 -4.30 12.36
CA GLY A 66 21.86 -3.33 13.36
C GLY A 66 20.34 -3.09 13.31
N ALA A 67 19.61 -3.69 12.38
CA ALA A 67 18.16 -3.59 12.30
C ALA A 67 17.44 -4.58 13.27
N SER A 68 17.93 -4.70 14.51
CA SER A 68 17.31 -5.60 15.51
C SER A 68 16.01 -5.01 16.07
N MET A 69 15.05 -5.87 16.38
CA MET A 69 13.82 -5.50 17.08
C MET A 69 14.08 -5.21 18.57
N ASP A 70 15.17 -5.72 19.12
CA ASP A 70 15.49 -5.62 20.55
C ASP A 70 16.28 -4.35 20.92
N SER A 71 16.69 -3.56 19.94
CA SER A 71 17.48 -2.34 20.17
C SER A 71 16.85 -1.12 19.52
N ASP A 72 16.89 0.03 20.19
CA ASP A 72 16.60 1.34 19.59
C ASP A 72 17.78 1.78 18.72
N CYS A 73 18.04 0.99 17.68
CA CYS A 73 19.15 1.25 16.81
C CYS A 73 18.85 2.45 15.91
N GLU A 74 19.50 3.58 16.18
CA GLU A 74 19.42 4.76 15.31
C GLU A 74 20.33 4.64 14.08
N LYS A 75 21.31 3.74 14.14
CA LYS A 75 22.31 3.56 13.09
C LYS A 75 22.31 2.12 12.55
N LEU A 76 22.58 2.00 11.28
CA LEU A 76 22.75 0.72 10.58
C LEU A 76 24.18 0.63 10.05
N THR A 77 24.74 -0.56 10.08
CA THR A 77 25.99 -0.88 9.41
C THR A 77 25.67 -1.58 8.08
N VAL A 78 26.00 -0.95 6.99
CA VAL A 78 25.91 -1.53 5.64
C VAL A 78 27.25 -2.13 5.28
N LYS A 79 27.34 -3.47 5.25
CA LYS A 79 28.52 -4.17 4.76
C LYS A 79 28.55 -4.16 3.24
N THR A 80 29.66 -3.74 2.68
CA THR A 80 29.84 -3.67 1.24
C THR A 80 31.14 -4.33 0.79
N LEU A 81 31.27 -4.61 -0.50
CA LEU A 81 32.50 -5.08 -1.10
C LEU A 81 33.69 -4.10 -0.95
N TYR A 82 33.39 -2.85 -0.61
CA TYR A 82 34.37 -1.76 -0.53
C TYR A 82 34.60 -1.24 0.90
N GLY A 83 34.12 -2.00 1.91
CA GLY A 83 34.19 -1.64 3.32
C GLY A 83 32.82 -1.26 3.90
N ASP A 84 32.76 -1.20 5.21
CA ASP A 84 31.53 -0.97 5.95
C ASP A 84 31.16 0.53 5.95
N LYS A 85 29.85 0.82 5.92
CA LYS A 85 29.31 2.18 5.99
C LYS A 85 28.26 2.26 7.09
N GLU A 86 28.34 3.29 7.93
CA GLU A 86 27.27 3.61 8.87
C GLU A 86 26.28 4.59 8.23
N ILE A 87 25.00 4.32 8.41
CA ILE A 87 23.89 5.17 7.96
C ILE A 87 22.83 5.29 9.05
N SER A 88 22.01 6.32 8.99
CA SER A 88 20.85 6.45 9.87
C SER A 88 19.76 5.43 9.49
N TYR A 89 19.15 4.80 10.49
CA TYR A 89 17.99 3.93 10.29
C TYR A 89 16.84 4.67 9.61
N ASN A 90 16.60 5.91 10.02
CA ASN A 90 15.52 6.72 9.47
C ASN A 90 15.76 7.02 7.98
N ASP A 91 16.99 7.38 7.58
CA ASP A 91 17.29 7.68 6.17
C ASP A 91 17.18 6.42 5.28
N ALA A 92 17.39 5.25 5.87
CA ALA A 92 17.27 3.97 5.17
C ALA A 92 15.83 3.40 5.18
N MET A 93 14.89 3.99 5.91
CA MET A 93 13.54 3.46 6.06
C MET A 93 12.68 3.76 4.82
N LEU A 94 11.71 2.88 4.55
CA LEU A 94 10.68 3.14 3.53
C LEU A 94 9.86 4.38 3.92
N GLU A 95 9.66 5.28 2.98
CA GLU A 95 8.92 6.52 3.16
C GLU A 95 7.52 6.30 3.80
N ARG A 96 6.79 5.30 3.35
CA ARG A 96 5.50 4.91 3.94
C ARG A 96 5.59 4.53 5.42
N CYS A 97 6.76 4.11 5.91
CA CYS A 97 6.96 3.74 7.31
C CYS A 97 7.18 4.97 8.19
N HIS A 98 7.58 6.12 7.63
CA HIS A 98 7.63 7.39 8.34
C HIS A 98 6.25 7.93 8.68
N VAL A 99 5.27 7.67 7.82
CA VAL A 99 3.87 8.09 7.95
C VAL A 99 2.94 6.91 8.27
N CYS A 100 3.47 5.89 8.93
CA CYS A 100 2.74 4.66 9.24
C CYS A 100 1.71 4.90 10.35
N LYS A 101 0.47 4.52 10.10
CA LYS A 101 -0.63 4.52 11.08
C LYS A 101 -0.72 3.23 11.90
N GLY A 102 -0.08 2.16 11.44
CA GLY A 102 -0.22 0.81 11.98
C GLY A 102 0.73 0.57 13.15
N LYS A 103 0.45 1.14 14.31
CA LYS A 103 1.19 0.88 15.55
C LYS A 103 0.69 -0.38 16.24
N GLU A 104 -0.60 -0.67 16.13
CA GLU A 104 -1.29 -1.76 16.80
C GLU A 104 -1.78 -2.80 15.81
N HIS A 105 -1.84 -4.05 16.25
CA HIS A 105 -2.42 -5.13 15.49
C HIS A 105 -3.95 -5.07 15.59
N GLN A 106 -4.64 -4.94 14.46
CA GLN A 106 -6.09 -4.89 14.41
C GLN A 106 -6.72 -6.27 14.59
N ILE A 107 -5.93 -7.33 14.36
CA ILE A 107 -6.34 -8.72 14.56
C ILE A 107 -5.10 -9.57 14.85
N SER A 108 -5.14 -10.34 15.91
CA SER A 108 -4.11 -11.34 16.28
C SER A 108 -4.66 -12.31 17.30
N ASP A 109 -4.10 -13.51 17.38
CA ASP A 109 -4.31 -14.47 18.45
C ASP A 109 -3.25 -14.28 19.54
N GLU A 110 -2.02 -13.97 19.12
CA GLU A 110 -0.88 -13.63 20.01
C GLU A 110 -0.08 -12.49 19.41
N VAL A 111 0.63 -11.74 20.23
CA VAL A 111 1.57 -10.69 19.80
C VAL A 111 2.95 -10.99 20.33
N MET A 112 3.93 -11.04 19.44
CA MET A 112 5.36 -11.17 19.74
C MET A 112 6.04 -9.85 19.44
N LEU A 113 6.74 -9.32 20.43
CA LEU A 113 7.49 -8.06 20.34
C LEU A 113 6.59 -6.83 20.13
N ASP A 114 6.99 -5.74 20.73
CA ASP A 114 6.31 -4.45 20.61
C ASP A 114 6.72 -3.72 19.31
N SER A 115 5.80 -2.94 18.78
CA SER A 115 6.08 -2.06 17.66
C SER A 115 6.78 -0.78 18.16
N ARG A 116 7.62 -0.20 17.30
CA ARG A 116 8.19 1.12 17.57
C ARG A 116 7.07 2.17 17.58
N ASP A 117 7.11 3.09 18.53
CA ASP A 117 6.30 4.29 18.45
C ASP A 117 6.66 5.09 17.20
N THR A 118 5.67 5.34 16.37
CA THR A 118 5.82 6.28 15.27
C THR A 118 5.48 7.67 15.81
N LYS A 119 6.35 8.65 15.55
CA LYS A 119 6.00 10.07 15.80
C LYS A 119 4.81 10.43 14.93
N ASP A 120 3.98 11.35 15.42
CA ASP A 120 2.86 11.88 14.64
C ASP A 120 3.38 12.51 13.35
N ALA A 121 3.30 11.75 12.28
CA ALA A 121 3.71 12.20 10.97
C ALA A 121 2.45 12.59 10.18
N GLU A 122 2.54 13.70 9.48
CA GLU A 122 1.46 14.19 8.62
C GLU A 122 1.25 13.20 7.47
N ARG A 123 0.33 12.26 7.66
CA ARG A 123 0.05 11.15 6.75
C ARG A 123 -0.17 11.59 5.29
N PHE A 124 -0.78 12.76 5.10
CA PHE A 124 -1.17 13.27 3.79
C PHE A 124 -0.27 14.39 3.24
N ALA A 125 0.83 14.74 3.92
CA ALA A 125 1.70 15.85 3.51
C ALA A 125 2.18 15.76 2.05
N GLU A 126 2.49 14.56 1.55
CA GLU A 126 2.86 14.39 0.13
C GLU A 126 1.69 14.61 -0.81
N ILE A 127 0.50 14.19 -0.41
CA ILE A 127 -0.71 14.41 -1.22
C ILE A 127 -1.03 15.90 -1.28
N GLU A 128 -0.88 16.63 -0.18
CA GLU A 128 -1.08 18.07 -0.11
C GLU A 128 -0.13 18.85 -1.01
N LYS A 129 1.13 18.41 -1.07
CA LYS A 129 2.09 18.99 -2.03
C LYS A 129 1.63 18.79 -3.48
N ILE A 130 1.10 17.61 -3.81
CA ILE A 130 0.57 17.33 -5.15
C ILE A 130 -0.70 18.14 -5.39
N GLU A 131 -1.58 18.28 -4.40
CA GLU A 131 -2.81 19.07 -4.51
C GLU A 131 -2.53 20.55 -4.74
N ALA A 132 -1.45 21.07 -4.18
CA ALA A 132 -1.02 22.46 -4.38
C ALA A 132 -0.47 22.75 -5.79
N MET A 133 -0.10 21.72 -6.57
CA MET A 133 0.35 21.88 -7.96
C MET A 133 -0.81 22.34 -8.85
N SER A 134 -0.50 23.09 -9.90
CA SER A 134 -1.48 23.39 -10.96
C SER A 134 -1.93 22.10 -11.70
N PRO A 135 -3.06 22.10 -12.39
CA PRO A 135 -3.52 20.94 -13.16
C PRO A 135 -2.50 20.42 -14.15
N MET A 136 -1.75 21.32 -14.81
CA MET A 136 -0.71 20.95 -15.77
C MET A 136 0.49 20.30 -15.10
N GLU A 137 0.96 20.83 -13.96
CA GLU A 137 2.05 20.25 -13.20
C GLU A 137 1.71 18.86 -12.68
N LYS A 138 0.48 18.67 -12.16
CA LYS A 138 -0.04 17.32 -11.78
C LYS A 138 0.00 16.36 -12.94
N PHE A 139 -0.51 16.80 -14.09
CA PHE A 139 -0.54 15.98 -15.29
C PHE A 139 0.86 15.55 -15.73
N GLU A 140 1.81 16.49 -15.83
CA GLU A 140 3.19 16.18 -16.24
C GLU A 140 3.91 15.33 -15.19
N PHE A 141 3.68 15.55 -13.89
CA PHE A 141 4.23 14.70 -12.84
C PHE A 141 3.79 13.24 -13.02
N PHE A 142 2.49 12.98 -13.10
CA PHE A 142 1.99 11.63 -13.25
C PHE A 142 2.32 11.03 -14.62
N LYS A 143 2.30 11.81 -15.68
CA LYS A 143 2.75 11.36 -17.00
C LYS A 143 4.19 10.87 -16.98
N LYS A 144 5.09 11.63 -16.36
CA LYS A 144 6.49 11.26 -16.19
C LYS A 144 6.66 9.98 -15.36
N GLU A 145 5.96 9.89 -14.22
CA GLU A 145 6.09 8.73 -13.36
C GLU A 145 5.48 7.46 -13.98
N LEU A 146 4.31 7.55 -14.57
CA LEU A 146 3.62 6.40 -15.15
C LEU A 146 4.26 5.91 -16.47
N SER A 147 4.95 6.77 -17.22
CA SER A 147 5.64 6.36 -18.44
C SER A 147 6.79 5.39 -18.21
N LYS A 148 7.26 5.25 -16.94
CA LYS A 148 8.25 4.24 -16.55
C LYS A 148 7.68 2.82 -16.48
N CYS A 149 6.35 2.66 -16.57
CA CYS A 149 5.68 1.39 -16.33
C CYS A 149 6.00 0.38 -17.44
N ILE A 150 6.43 -0.81 -17.03
CA ILE A 150 6.70 -1.95 -17.94
C ILE A 150 5.59 -3.02 -17.88
N ARG A 151 4.45 -2.72 -17.29
CA ARG A 151 3.27 -3.62 -17.18
C ARG A 151 3.58 -5.00 -16.61
N CYS A 152 4.52 -5.09 -15.68
CA CYS A 152 4.89 -6.36 -15.01
C CYS A 152 3.81 -6.88 -14.04
N ASN A 153 2.78 -6.10 -13.74
CA ASN A 153 1.68 -6.42 -12.82
C ASN A 153 2.10 -6.71 -11.35
N ALA A 154 3.35 -6.49 -10.95
CA ALA A 154 3.81 -6.72 -9.57
C ALA A 154 2.96 -5.96 -8.54
N CYS A 155 2.62 -4.70 -8.83
CA CYS A 155 1.76 -3.85 -7.98
C CYS A 155 0.33 -4.41 -7.82
N ARG A 156 -0.21 -5.06 -8.85
CA ARG A 156 -1.50 -5.74 -8.81
C ARG A 156 -1.42 -7.01 -7.99
N ASN A 157 -0.41 -7.82 -8.24
CA ASN A 157 -0.27 -9.15 -7.63
C ASN A 157 0.02 -9.11 -6.14
N VAL A 158 0.67 -8.04 -5.64
CA VAL A 158 0.98 -7.87 -4.22
C VAL A 158 -0.19 -7.24 -3.44
N CYS A 159 -1.12 -6.56 -4.12
CA CYS A 159 -2.14 -5.77 -3.47
C CYS A 159 -3.23 -6.64 -2.84
N PRO A 160 -3.49 -6.54 -1.52
CA PRO A 160 -4.55 -7.30 -0.86
C PRO A 160 -5.95 -6.95 -1.40
N ALA A 161 -6.18 -5.69 -1.81
CA ALA A 161 -7.44 -5.26 -2.39
C ALA A 161 -7.62 -5.69 -3.87
N CYS A 162 -6.58 -6.23 -4.54
CA CYS A 162 -6.70 -6.83 -5.87
C CYS A 162 -7.04 -8.32 -5.77
N SER A 163 -8.13 -8.67 -5.12
CA SER A 163 -8.54 -10.02 -4.77
C SER A 163 -9.48 -10.68 -5.79
N CYS A 164 -9.75 -10.06 -6.94
CA CYS A 164 -10.64 -10.58 -7.97
C CYS A 164 -10.20 -11.95 -8.49
N ARG A 165 -11.15 -12.90 -8.64
CA ARG A 165 -10.87 -14.22 -9.24
C ARG A 165 -10.44 -14.11 -10.69
N LYS A 166 -11.05 -13.17 -11.43
CA LYS A 166 -10.67 -12.81 -12.80
C LYS A 166 -10.60 -11.29 -12.87
N CYS A 167 -9.44 -10.79 -13.19
CA CYS A 167 -9.21 -9.35 -13.33
C CYS A 167 -9.74 -8.85 -14.67
N VAL A 168 -10.32 -7.65 -14.71
CA VAL A 168 -10.74 -7.01 -15.95
C VAL A 168 -9.58 -6.88 -16.95
N PHE A 169 -8.39 -6.62 -16.46
CA PHE A 169 -7.17 -6.51 -17.26
C PHE A 169 -6.65 -7.85 -17.82
N ASP A 170 -7.22 -8.98 -17.41
CA ASP A 170 -6.91 -10.31 -17.95
C ASP A 170 -8.02 -10.81 -18.91
N SER A 171 -8.95 -9.94 -19.29
CA SER A 171 -10.06 -10.28 -20.19
C SER A 171 -9.70 -9.99 -21.64
N ASN A 172 -9.86 -10.98 -22.50
CA ASN A 172 -9.64 -10.83 -23.95
C ASN A 172 -10.64 -9.86 -24.63
N LYS A 173 -11.67 -9.42 -23.90
CA LYS A 173 -12.66 -8.45 -24.39
C LYS A 173 -12.18 -7.00 -24.29
N PHE A 174 -11.11 -6.75 -23.54
CA PHE A 174 -10.51 -5.43 -23.34
C PHE A 174 -9.06 -5.47 -23.83
N ASP A 175 -8.86 -5.78 -25.09
CA ASP A 175 -7.55 -6.01 -25.71
C ASP A 175 -6.54 -4.88 -25.45
N GLU A 176 -6.99 -3.64 -25.42
CA GLU A 176 -6.15 -2.45 -25.22
C GLU A 176 -5.63 -2.33 -23.79
N ALA A 177 -6.38 -2.79 -22.79
CA ALA A 177 -5.98 -2.71 -21.37
C ALA A 177 -5.21 -3.94 -20.88
N THR A 178 -5.19 -5.04 -21.62
CA THR A 178 -4.64 -6.33 -21.17
C THR A 178 -3.18 -6.53 -21.53
N LYS A 179 -2.70 -5.92 -22.61
CA LYS A 179 -1.33 -6.15 -23.10
C LYS A 179 -0.34 -5.16 -22.48
N ALA A 180 0.89 -5.62 -22.31
CA ALA A 180 2.01 -4.74 -22.09
C ALA A 180 2.21 -3.92 -23.35
N ASN A 181 1.60 -2.76 -23.43
CA ASN A 181 1.77 -1.83 -24.52
C ASN A 181 2.69 -0.71 -24.09
N VAL A 182 3.48 -0.19 -25.00
CA VAL A 182 4.35 0.96 -24.81
C VAL A 182 3.62 2.29 -24.97
N ASP A 183 2.31 2.26 -25.18
CA ASP A 183 1.50 3.47 -25.27
C ASP A 183 1.30 4.09 -23.88
N SER A 184 1.76 5.33 -23.75
CA SER A 184 1.69 6.09 -22.51
C SER A 184 0.26 6.36 -22.01
N PHE A 185 -0.74 6.28 -22.88
CA PHE A 185 -2.15 6.43 -22.52
C PHE A 185 -2.67 5.18 -21.81
N GLU A 186 -2.43 4.00 -22.36
CA GLU A 186 -2.89 2.73 -21.75
C GLU A 186 -2.25 2.46 -20.40
N GLU A 187 -0.98 2.80 -20.23
CA GLU A 187 -0.30 2.68 -18.95
C GLU A 187 -0.93 3.57 -17.89
N LYS A 188 -1.28 4.81 -18.23
CA LYS A 188 -2.01 5.72 -17.34
C LYS A 188 -3.38 5.18 -17.01
N MET A 189 -4.14 4.74 -18.01
CA MET A 189 -5.48 4.17 -17.82
C MET A 189 -5.44 2.94 -16.92
N PHE A 190 -4.46 2.05 -17.09
CA PHE A 190 -4.27 0.91 -16.19
C PHE A 190 -4.13 1.34 -14.73
N HIS A 191 -3.27 2.30 -14.45
CA HIS A 191 -3.02 2.74 -13.07
C HIS A 191 -4.20 3.52 -12.49
N ILE A 192 -4.85 4.36 -13.28
CA ILE A 192 -6.05 5.11 -12.89
C ILE A 192 -7.18 4.14 -12.57
N ILE A 193 -7.54 3.25 -13.49
CA ILE A 193 -8.62 2.28 -13.29
C ILE A 193 -8.31 1.38 -12.08
N ARG A 194 -7.04 0.95 -11.92
CA ARG A 194 -6.65 0.17 -10.77
C ARG A 194 -6.83 0.93 -9.46
N ALA A 195 -6.50 2.23 -9.43
CA ALA A 195 -6.67 3.06 -8.25
C ALA A 195 -8.16 3.22 -7.88
N PHE A 196 -9.03 3.42 -8.86
CA PHE A 196 -10.49 3.42 -8.66
C PHE A 196 -11.01 2.08 -8.11
N HIS A 197 -10.52 0.95 -8.63
CA HIS A 197 -10.95 -0.37 -8.16
C HIS A 197 -10.56 -0.66 -6.70
N VAL A 198 -9.55 -0.01 -6.17
CA VAL A 198 -9.14 -0.17 -4.77
C VAL A 198 -9.54 1.01 -3.87
N ALA A 199 -10.23 2.01 -4.41
CA ALA A 199 -10.77 3.11 -3.61
C ALA A 199 -11.71 2.58 -2.52
N GLY A 200 -11.63 3.11 -1.31
CA GLY A 200 -12.38 2.62 -0.14
C GLY A 200 -12.00 1.22 0.37
N ARG A 201 -11.08 0.53 -0.32
CA ARG A 201 -10.59 -0.81 0.03
C ARG A 201 -9.08 -0.83 0.27
N CYS A 202 -8.40 0.25 -0.07
CA CYS A 202 -6.96 0.39 0.10
C CYS A 202 -6.61 0.58 1.58
N THR A 203 -5.81 -0.34 2.12
CA THR A 203 -5.36 -0.32 3.51
C THR A 203 -4.10 0.54 3.73
N ASP A 204 -3.69 1.31 2.74
CA ASP A 204 -2.51 2.18 2.79
C ASP A 204 -1.20 1.44 3.14
N CYS A 205 -1.07 0.19 2.73
CA CYS A 205 0.13 -0.61 3.02
C CYS A 205 1.35 -0.21 2.18
N GLY A 206 1.20 0.55 1.08
CA GLY A 206 2.28 1.03 0.20
C GLY A 206 3.06 -0.06 -0.55
N GLU A 207 2.66 -1.34 -0.46
CA GLU A 207 3.37 -2.45 -1.12
C GLU A 207 3.42 -2.30 -2.64
N CYS A 208 2.42 -1.66 -3.26
CA CYS A 208 2.39 -1.42 -4.71
C CYS A 208 3.58 -0.60 -5.20
N SER A 209 4.02 0.41 -4.45
CA SER A 209 5.23 1.18 -4.77
C SER A 209 6.51 0.40 -4.46
N ARG A 210 6.54 -0.30 -3.30
CA ARG A 210 7.72 -1.06 -2.90
C ARG A 210 8.12 -2.14 -3.89
N VAL A 211 7.15 -2.84 -4.47
CA VAL A 211 7.44 -3.92 -5.43
C VAL A 211 7.64 -3.44 -6.86
N CYS A 212 7.43 -2.16 -7.12
CA CYS A 212 7.57 -1.63 -8.47
C CYS A 212 9.05 -1.58 -8.87
N PRO A 213 9.49 -2.35 -9.88
CA PRO A 213 10.89 -2.37 -10.29
C PRO A 213 11.32 -1.05 -10.95
N GLN A 214 10.36 -0.21 -11.33
CA GLN A 214 10.59 1.11 -11.93
C GLN A 214 10.49 2.26 -10.91
N GLY A 215 10.31 1.95 -9.62
CA GLY A 215 10.22 2.95 -8.56
C GLY A 215 9.04 3.91 -8.67
N ILE A 216 7.94 3.52 -9.33
CA ILE A 216 6.77 4.39 -9.50
C ILE A 216 6.03 4.54 -8.16
N PRO A 217 5.76 5.78 -7.70
CA PRO A 217 5.11 6.03 -6.41
C PRO A 217 3.58 5.79 -6.48
N LEU A 218 3.17 4.56 -6.79
CA LEU A 218 1.77 4.18 -7.00
C LEU A 218 0.89 4.38 -5.77
N HIS A 219 1.47 4.37 -4.57
CA HIS A 219 0.75 4.61 -3.33
C HIS A 219 0.13 6.01 -3.28
N LEU A 220 0.70 7.00 -3.98
CA LEU A 220 0.18 8.37 -4.00
C LEU A 220 -1.23 8.43 -4.60
N PHE A 221 -1.49 7.69 -5.68
CA PHE A 221 -2.85 7.60 -6.22
C PHE A 221 -3.85 7.04 -5.21
N ASN A 222 -3.49 5.92 -4.57
CA ASN A 222 -4.37 5.28 -3.62
C ASN A 222 -4.58 6.15 -2.37
N ARG A 223 -3.53 6.80 -1.88
CA ARG A 223 -3.58 7.67 -0.71
C ARG A 223 -4.40 8.93 -0.96
N LYS A 224 -4.41 9.45 -2.21
CA LYS A 224 -5.31 10.52 -2.60
C LYS A 224 -6.77 10.12 -2.41
N PHE A 225 -7.17 8.92 -2.86
CA PHE A 225 -8.53 8.41 -2.63
C PHE A 225 -8.85 8.23 -1.14
N ILE A 226 -7.89 7.80 -0.33
CA ILE A 226 -8.09 7.69 1.12
C ILE A 226 -8.38 9.08 1.70
N LYS A 227 -7.56 10.09 1.37
CA LYS A 227 -7.78 11.47 1.82
C LYS A 227 -9.13 12.02 1.38
N ASP A 228 -9.53 11.78 0.14
CA ASP A 228 -10.82 12.23 -0.37
C ASP A 228 -11.98 11.56 0.34
N ILE A 229 -11.88 10.27 0.62
CA ILE A 229 -12.90 9.53 1.37
C ILE A 229 -13.02 10.11 2.78
N ASP A 230 -11.89 10.30 3.48
CA ASP A 230 -11.89 10.92 4.82
C ASP A 230 -12.51 12.32 4.79
N THR A 231 -12.27 13.09 3.73
CA THR A 231 -12.78 14.46 3.60
C THR A 231 -14.28 14.49 3.29
N PHE A 232 -14.77 13.63 2.40
CA PHE A 232 -16.14 13.69 1.90
C PHE A 232 -17.13 12.83 2.68
N TYR A 233 -16.67 11.74 3.31
CA TYR A 233 -17.53 10.77 3.97
C TYR A 233 -17.22 10.61 5.46
N GLY A 234 -16.21 11.33 5.98
CA GLY A 234 -15.73 11.17 7.34
C GLY A 234 -14.59 10.16 7.45
N GLU A 235 -13.93 10.15 8.62
CA GLU A 235 -12.77 9.31 8.88
C GLU A 235 -13.09 7.84 8.66
N PHE A 236 -12.35 7.22 7.75
CA PHE A 236 -12.51 5.81 7.40
C PHE A 236 -11.18 5.15 7.08
N GLN A 237 -10.94 4.01 7.70
CA GLN A 237 -9.77 3.20 7.44
C GLN A 237 -10.14 1.78 7.00
N ALA A 238 -9.88 1.46 5.73
CA ALA A 238 -10.10 0.12 5.22
C ALA A 238 -9.31 -0.93 6.03
N GLY A 239 -10.00 -1.97 6.48
CA GLY A 239 -9.41 -3.06 7.24
C GLY A 239 -9.14 -2.79 8.71
N GLU A 240 -9.61 -1.69 9.27
CA GLU A 240 -9.56 -1.45 10.72
C GLU A 240 -10.33 -2.54 11.48
N ASP A 241 -11.45 -2.93 10.93
CA ASP A 241 -12.22 -4.09 11.36
C ASP A 241 -12.67 -4.95 10.16
N SER A 242 -13.35 -6.06 10.43
CA SER A 242 -13.87 -6.96 9.40
C SER A 242 -15.34 -6.73 9.04
N GLU A 243 -16.05 -5.79 9.69
CA GLU A 243 -17.50 -5.63 9.61
C GLU A 243 -17.95 -4.32 8.98
N THR A 244 -17.31 -3.19 9.34
CA THR A 244 -17.68 -1.84 8.88
C THR A 244 -17.63 -1.73 7.37
N LYS A 245 -18.77 -1.44 6.75
CA LYS A 245 -18.84 -1.23 5.30
C LYS A 245 -18.05 0.03 4.88
N GLY A 246 -17.37 -0.07 3.75
CA GLY A 246 -16.68 1.09 3.19
C GLY A 246 -17.68 2.15 2.71
N PRO A 247 -17.37 3.45 2.87
CA PRO A 247 -18.29 4.56 2.51
C PRO A 247 -18.78 4.51 1.06
N LEU A 248 -17.95 4.02 0.13
CA LEU A 248 -18.33 3.90 -1.28
C LEU A 248 -19.28 2.71 -1.57
N THR A 249 -19.55 1.86 -0.58
CA THR A 249 -20.45 0.70 -0.69
C THR A 249 -21.62 0.74 0.31
N ALA A 250 -21.57 1.70 1.24
CA ALA A 250 -22.64 1.95 2.20
C ALA A 250 -23.47 3.12 1.66
N PHE A 251 -24.69 2.84 1.21
CA PHE A 251 -25.64 3.86 0.78
C PHE A 251 -26.91 3.73 1.60
N THR A 252 -27.63 4.83 1.73
CA THR A 252 -28.99 4.89 2.31
C THR A 252 -29.96 5.38 1.25
N PHE A 253 -31.27 5.17 1.49
CA PHE A 253 -32.28 5.64 0.54
C PHE A 253 -32.40 7.17 0.49
N ASP A 254 -31.80 7.85 1.48
CA ASP A 254 -31.80 9.32 1.60
C ASP A 254 -30.54 9.94 0.96
N ASP A 255 -29.63 9.12 0.43
CA ASP A 255 -28.44 9.60 -0.26
C ASP A 255 -28.83 10.38 -1.53
N VAL A 256 -28.31 11.57 -1.66
CA VAL A 256 -28.52 12.42 -2.83
C VAL A 256 -27.28 12.35 -3.72
N GLU A 257 -27.48 11.99 -4.99
CA GLU A 257 -26.40 12.06 -5.96
C GLU A 257 -26.14 13.52 -6.38
N PRO A 258 -24.98 14.09 -6.04
CA PRO A 258 -24.69 15.50 -6.30
C PRO A 258 -24.78 15.89 -7.77
N SER A 259 -24.38 14.99 -8.68
CA SER A 259 -24.42 15.23 -10.12
C SER A 259 -25.84 15.47 -10.65
N ILE A 260 -26.83 14.75 -10.13
CA ILE A 260 -28.23 14.91 -10.53
C ILE A 260 -28.79 16.27 -10.06
N VAL A 261 -28.34 16.73 -8.90
CA VAL A 261 -28.81 17.99 -8.29
C VAL A 261 -28.18 19.20 -8.98
N THR A 262 -26.90 19.12 -9.34
CA THR A 262 -26.15 20.25 -9.92
C THR A 262 -26.34 20.42 -11.42
N GLU A 263 -26.59 19.34 -12.17
CA GLU A 263 -26.72 19.37 -13.63
C GLU A 263 -28.13 19.67 -14.12
N ARG A 264 -29.14 19.62 -13.24
CA ARG A 264 -30.56 19.89 -13.58
C ARG A 264 -31.11 21.18 -12.98
N GLY A 265 -30.25 21.98 -12.37
CA GLY A 265 -30.60 23.30 -11.81
C GLY A 265 -30.49 24.42 -12.84
#